data_9a79f12f395704ece0c330ef3a951994
#
_entry.id   9a79f12f395704ece0c330ef3a951994
#
_cell.length_a   1.000
_cell.length_b   1.000
_cell.length_c   1.000
_cell.angle_alpha   90.00
_cell.angle_beta   90.00
_cell.angle_gamma   90.00
#
_symmetry.space_group_name_H-M   'P 1'
#
loop_
_entity.id
_entity.type
_entity.pdbx_description
1 polymer ?
#
loop_
_entity_poly.entity_id
_entity_poly.type
_entity_poly.pdbx_seq_one_letter_code
_entity_poly.pdbx_strand_id
1 'polypeptide(L)'
;MASEKRAQKKEQIIYTAIKMLEQSSYNDVRIEDIAQKLEVVKSNIFYYFPSKGILYLNVLEKLHSDMIERFILEVNQTSIKNIVDFKKLIMKLTDIYIRDYVTLIKLSIESTRIFSECKREHILQYNKAVDSLDDRLQSIIIEKFNGFTRTEVFYIFEVQEHFLRGYYQDRIQNAGYAIADDGDIAWERLSLYEFRVTRMLRFFLDGMIYEKEKNTLDK
;
A
#
# COMPACT_ATOMS: atom_id res chain seq x y z
N MET A 1 26.29 -2.70 -19.05
CA MET A 1 25.71 -1.93 -20.18
C MET A 1 24.39 -2.53 -20.73
N ALA A 2 24.31 -3.76 -21.30
CA ALA A 2 23.03 -4.29 -21.81
C ALA A 2 22.01 -4.61 -20.69
N SER A 3 22.47 -5.18 -19.57
CA SER A 3 21.64 -5.49 -18.41
C SER A 3 21.08 -4.22 -17.73
N GLU A 4 21.87 -3.18 -17.60
CA GLU A 4 21.47 -1.90 -17.02
C GLU A 4 20.43 -1.18 -17.89
N LYS A 5 20.63 -1.15 -19.22
CA LYS A 5 19.63 -0.59 -20.14
C LYS A 5 18.30 -1.35 -20.06
N ARG A 6 18.35 -2.69 -19.88
CA ARG A 6 17.15 -3.49 -19.72
C ARG A 6 16.43 -3.19 -18.40
N ALA A 7 17.16 -3.04 -17.29
CA ALA A 7 16.61 -2.66 -15.99
C ALA A 7 15.97 -1.27 -16.05
N GLN A 8 16.68 -0.28 -16.59
CA GLN A 8 16.15 1.08 -16.78
C GLN A 8 14.86 1.11 -17.60
N LYS A 9 14.78 0.29 -18.67
CA LYS A 9 13.56 0.24 -19.48
C LYS A 9 12.39 -0.38 -18.76
N LYS A 10 12.62 -1.45 -17.95
CA LYS A 10 11.59 -2.02 -17.07
C LYS A 10 11.07 -0.97 -16.09
N GLU A 11 11.97 -0.26 -15.42
CA GLU A 11 11.63 0.77 -14.45
C GLU A 11 10.83 1.91 -15.09
N GLN A 12 11.21 2.35 -16.29
CA GLN A 12 10.47 3.36 -17.07
C GLN A 12 9.03 2.92 -17.37
N ILE A 13 8.83 1.64 -17.74
CA ILE A 13 7.48 1.09 -18.00
C ILE A 13 6.66 1.07 -16.71
N ILE A 14 7.22 0.57 -15.61
CA ILE A 14 6.57 0.54 -14.29
C ILE A 14 6.17 1.94 -13.85
N TYR A 15 7.09 2.91 -13.92
CA TYR A 15 6.82 4.29 -13.55
C TYR A 15 5.70 4.91 -14.39
N THR A 16 5.71 4.67 -15.71
CA THR A 16 4.64 5.16 -16.59
C THR A 16 3.29 4.56 -16.22
N ALA A 17 3.24 3.25 -15.91
CA ALA A 17 2.01 2.61 -15.44
C ALA A 17 1.51 3.21 -14.12
N ILE A 18 2.41 3.47 -13.15
CA ILE A 18 2.07 4.14 -11.88
C ILE A 18 1.44 5.51 -12.15
N LYS A 19 2.08 6.34 -12.99
CA LYS A 19 1.58 7.69 -13.31
C LYS A 19 0.20 7.68 -13.96
N MET A 20 -0.08 6.69 -14.79
CA MET A 20 -1.41 6.55 -15.40
C MET A 20 -2.45 6.09 -14.36
N LEU A 21 -2.09 5.19 -13.43
CA LEU A 21 -2.96 4.71 -12.36
C LEU A 21 -3.27 5.78 -11.29
N GLU A 22 -2.45 6.79 -11.14
CA GLU A 22 -2.76 7.93 -10.25
C GLU A 22 -4.07 8.60 -10.67
N GLN A 23 -4.37 8.64 -11.98
CA GLN A 23 -5.52 9.34 -12.58
C GLN A 23 -6.63 8.40 -13.08
N SER A 24 -6.38 7.09 -13.13
CA SER A 24 -7.27 6.12 -13.75
C SER A 24 -7.38 4.85 -12.90
N SER A 25 -8.38 4.00 -13.20
CA SER A 25 -8.50 2.69 -12.56
C SER A 25 -7.63 1.63 -13.25
N TYR A 26 -7.42 0.48 -12.58
CA TYR A 26 -6.77 -0.69 -13.17
C TYR A 26 -7.40 -1.12 -14.50
N ASN A 27 -8.73 -1.00 -14.61
CA ASN A 27 -9.47 -1.42 -15.81
C ASN A 27 -9.23 -0.47 -16.99
N ASP A 28 -9.07 0.81 -16.73
CA ASP A 28 -8.97 1.86 -17.74
C ASP A 28 -7.57 1.95 -18.34
N VAL A 29 -6.53 1.55 -17.61
CA VAL A 29 -5.16 1.57 -18.11
C VAL A 29 -4.84 0.30 -18.90
N ARG A 30 -4.68 0.45 -20.22
CA ARG A 30 -4.33 -0.63 -21.14
C ARG A 30 -2.84 -0.64 -21.44
N ILE A 31 -2.31 -1.81 -21.85
CA ILE A 31 -0.90 -1.91 -22.27
C ILE A 31 -0.60 -1.01 -23.49
N GLU A 32 -1.58 -0.85 -24.38
CA GLU A 32 -1.52 0.05 -25.53
C GLU A 32 -1.28 1.50 -25.12
N ASP A 33 -1.97 1.96 -24.09
CA ASP A 33 -1.89 3.34 -23.60
C ASP A 33 -0.50 3.61 -22.98
N ILE A 34 0.04 2.64 -22.25
CA ILE A 34 1.42 2.69 -21.73
C ILE A 34 2.44 2.73 -22.87
N ALA A 35 2.25 1.89 -23.89
CA ALA A 35 3.12 1.84 -25.05
C ALA A 35 3.09 3.17 -25.84
N GLN A 36 1.90 3.74 -26.05
CA GLN A 36 1.71 5.04 -26.67
C GLN A 36 2.41 6.16 -25.86
N LYS A 37 2.24 6.16 -24.53
CA LYS A 37 2.88 7.16 -23.66
C LYS A 37 4.41 7.11 -23.68
N LEU A 38 4.97 5.93 -23.95
CA LEU A 38 6.40 5.68 -24.07
C LEU A 38 6.94 5.79 -25.51
N GLU A 39 6.05 6.07 -26.48
CA GLU A 39 6.38 6.13 -27.92
C GLU A 39 7.03 4.83 -28.44
N VAL A 40 6.53 3.68 -27.96
CA VAL A 40 6.99 2.35 -28.35
C VAL A 40 5.83 1.49 -28.85
N VAL A 41 6.13 0.41 -29.57
CA VAL A 41 5.12 -0.56 -29.95
C VAL A 41 4.76 -1.49 -28.77
N LYS A 42 3.52 -1.97 -28.73
CA LYS A 42 2.99 -2.85 -27.68
C LYS A 42 3.88 -4.08 -27.43
N SER A 43 4.45 -4.67 -28.47
CA SER A 43 5.35 -5.83 -28.38
C SER A 43 6.59 -5.53 -27.52
N ASN A 44 7.06 -4.29 -27.48
CA ASN A 44 8.17 -3.90 -26.61
C ASN A 44 7.79 -4.01 -25.12
N ILE A 45 6.56 -3.68 -24.75
CA ILE A 45 6.09 -3.88 -23.38
C ILE A 45 6.05 -5.36 -23.04
N PHE A 46 5.47 -6.19 -23.91
CA PHE A 46 5.39 -7.66 -23.71
C PHE A 46 6.74 -8.37 -23.69
N TYR A 47 7.76 -7.80 -24.31
CA TYR A 47 9.13 -8.31 -24.18
C TYR A 47 9.64 -8.23 -22.73
N TYR A 48 9.24 -7.20 -21.99
CA TYR A 48 9.63 -7.02 -20.58
C TYR A 48 8.63 -7.64 -19.59
N PHE A 49 7.35 -7.62 -19.92
CA PHE A 49 6.24 -8.06 -19.08
C PHE A 49 5.26 -8.90 -19.92
N PRO A 50 5.40 -10.24 -19.91
CA PRO A 50 4.64 -11.14 -20.78
C PRO A 50 3.10 -11.06 -20.67
N SER A 51 2.57 -10.47 -19.59
CA SER A 51 1.14 -10.19 -19.43
C SER A 51 0.90 -8.88 -18.69
N LYS A 52 -0.34 -8.37 -18.75
CA LYS A 52 -0.78 -7.22 -17.94
C LYS A 52 -0.61 -7.54 -16.45
N GLY A 53 -1.02 -8.73 -16.00
CA GLY A 53 -0.86 -9.16 -14.62
C GLY A 53 0.58 -9.10 -14.13
N ILE A 54 1.55 -9.57 -14.94
CA ILE A 54 2.97 -9.52 -14.57
C ILE A 54 3.48 -8.07 -14.48
N LEU A 55 3.06 -7.17 -15.37
CA LEU A 55 3.41 -5.75 -15.24
C LEU A 55 2.86 -5.18 -13.94
N TYR A 56 1.58 -5.40 -13.63
CA TYR A 56 0.96 -4.84 -12.44
C TYR A 56 1.42 -5.48 -11.14
N LEU A 57 1.85 -6.75 -11.18
CA LEU A 57 2.53 -7.39 -10.05
C LEU A 57 3.85 -6.66 -9.70
N ASN A 58 4.63 -6.29 -10.72
CA ASN A 58 5.85 -5.50 -10.52
C ASN A 58 5.55 -4.04 -10.10
N VAL A 59 4.41 -3.47 -10.54
CA VAL A 59 3.94 -2.16 -10.06
C VAL A 59 3.58 -2.22 -8.58
N LEU A 60 2.85 -3.26 -8.14
CA LEU A 60 2.54 -3.50 -6.73
C LEU A 60 3.82 -3.62 -5.88
N GLU A 61 4.77 -4.45 -6.32
CA GLU A 61 6.05 -4.63 -5.64
C GLU A 61 6.82 -3.31 -5.50
N LYS A 62 6.89 -2.52 -6.57
CA LYS A 62 7.55 -1.21 -6.56
C LYS A 62 6.89 -0.24 -5.58
N LEU A 63 5.56 -0.10 -5.64
CA LEU A 63 4.83 0.81 -4.76
C LEU A 63 4.94 0.38 -3.29
N HIS A 64 4.89 -0.93 -3.02
CA HIS A 64 5.04 -1.46 -1.67
C HIS A 64 6.46 -1.20 -1.14
N SER A 65 7.48 -1.47 -1.96
CA SER A 65 8.87 -1.18 -1.60
C SER A 65 9.09 0.30 -1.29
N ASP A 66 8.57 1.19 -2.12
CA ASP A 66 8.70 2.66 -1.92
C ASP A 66 7.99 3.10 -0.63
N MET A 67 6.83 2.53 -0.33
CA MET A 67 6.10 2.80 0.91
C MET A 67 6.91 2.34 2.13
N ILE A 68 7.41 1.11 2.13
CA ILE A 68 8.18 0.57 3.25
C ILE A 68 9.48 1.36 3.47
N GLU A 69 10.21 1.72 2.42
CA GLU A 69 11.39 2.58 2.56
C GLU A 69 11.03 3.96 3.14
N ARG A 70 9.91 4.54 2.73
CA ARG A 70 9.39 5.78 3.31
C ARG A 70 9.03 5.61 4.79
N PHE A 71 8.41 4.51 5.16
CA PHE A 71 8.08 4.19 6.56
C PHE A 71 9.35 4.01 7.40
N ILE A 72 10.35 3.29 6.89
CA ILE A 72 11.63 3.10 7.58
C ILE A 72 12.33 4.45 7.84
N LEU A 73 12.34 5.35 6.86
CA LEU A 73 12.87 6.70 7.05
C LEU A 73 12.16 7.43 8.19
N GLU A 74 10.84 7.38 8.22
CA GLU A 74 10.01 8.03 9.23
C GLU A 74 10.24 7.43 10.62
N VAL A 75 10.27 6.10 10.72
CA VAL A 75 10.59 5.37 11.96
C VAL A 75 11.96 5.76 12.48
N ASN A 76 12.98 5.85 11.59
CA ASN A 76 14.34 6.21 11.97
C ASN A 76 14.46 7.63 12.50
N GLN A 77 13.68 8.57 12.00
CA GLN A 77 13.66 9.97 12.44
C GLN A 77 12.83 10.20 13.71
N THR A 78 11.96 9.24 14.09
CA THR A 78 11.06 9.37 15.22
C THR A 78 11.69 8.80 16.50
N SER A 79 11.67 9.57 17.60
CA SER A 79 12.00 9.08 18.94
C SER A 79 10.74 8.47 19.57
N ILE A 80 10.84 7.20 19.97
CA ILE A 80 9.75 6.46 20.60
C ILE A 80 10.16 6.12 22.02
N LYS A 81 9.64 6.89 23.00
CA LYS A 81 10.00 6.73 24.42
C LYS A 81 8.98 5.91 25.21
N ASN A 82 7.76 5.86 24.72
CA ASN A 82 6.64 5.22 25.40
C ASN A 82 5.56 4.81 24.38
N ILE A 83 4.51 4.19 24.89
CA ILE A 83 3.39 3.66 24.08
C ILE A 83 2.60 4.77 23.37
N VAL A 84 2.55 5.98 23.94
CA VAL A 84 1.86 7.12 23.31
C VAL A 84 2.63 7.59 22.07
N ASP A 85 3.97 7.61 22.14
CA ASP A 85 4.81 7.96 21.00
C ASP A 85 4.72 6.90 19.91
N PHE A 86 4.69 5.62 20.29
CA PHE A 86 4.45 4.51 19.36
C PHE A 86 3.11 4.67 18.63
N LYS A 87 2.01 4.92 19.36
CA LYS A 87 0.69 5.18 18.77
C LYS A 87 0.73 6.35 17.78
N LYS A 88 1.39 7.46 18.14
CA LYS A 88 1.55 8.61 17.23
C LYS A 88 2.30 8.24 15.96
N LEU A 89 3.36 7.43 16.07
CA LEU A 89 4.10 6.93 14.92
C LEU A 89 3.19 6.13 13.99
N ILE A 90 2.47 5.13 14.50
CA ILE A 90 1.56 4.31 13.68
C ILE A 90 0.52 5.17 12.97
N MET A 91 -0.08 6.14 13.69
CA MET A 91 -1.03 7.08 13.09
C MET A 91 -0.39 7.93 11.97
N LYS A 92 0.87 8.37 12.16
CA LYS A 92 1.63 9.11 11.14
C LYS A 92 1.93 8.25 9.90
N LEU A 93 2.33 7.00 10.09
CA LEU A 93 2.54 6.06 8.97
C LEU A 93 1.24 5.80 8.21
N THR A 94 0.10 5.74 8.92
CA THR A 94 -1.22 5.62 8.30
C THR A 94 -1.55 6.84 7.44
N ASP A 95 -1.30 8.05 7.94
CA ASP A 95 -1.52 9.28 7.17
C ASP A 95 -0.66 9.31 5.89
N ILE A 96 0.61 8.90 5.99
CA ILE A 96 1.49 8.76 4.82
C ILE A 96 0.92 7.75 3.82
N TYR A 97 0.45 6.58 4.29
CA TYR A 97 -0.14 5.56 3.41
C TYR A 97 -1.36 6.11 2.66
N ILE A 98 -2.28 6.77 3.37
CA ILE A 98 -3.52 7.31 2.79
C ILE A 98 -3.22 8.40 1.75
N ARG A 99 -2.25 9.28 2.00
CA ARG A 99 -2.00 10.47 1.16
C ARG A 99 -1.06 10.17 -0.01
N ASP A 100 0.02 9.44 0.27
CA ASP A 100 1.11 9.31 -0.68
C ASP A 100 1.02 8.01 -1.51
N TYR A 101 0.29 6.99 -0.99
CA TYR A 101 0.25 5.65 -1.59
C TYR A 101 -1.16 5.17 -1.95
N VAL A 102 -2.07 6.09 -2.28
CA VAL A 102 -3.45 5.74 -2.70
C VAL A 102 -3.49 4.80 -3.91
N THR A 103 -2.50 4.89 -4.81
CA THR A 103 -2.38 4.00 -5.96
C THR A 103 -2.09 2.56 -5.54
N LEU A 104 -1.30 2.36 -4.48
CA LEU A 104 -1.09 1.03 -3.89
C LEU A 104 -2.39 0.46 -3.33
N ILE A 105 -3.17 1.27 -2.58
CA ILE A 105 -4.47 0.87 -2.05
C ILE A 105 -5.42 0.46 -3.19
N LYS A 106 -5.51 1.26 -4.25
CA LYS A 106 -6.31 0.95 -5.45
C LYS A 106 -5.94 -0.40 -6.06
N LEU A 107 -4.65 -0.66 -6.25
CA LEU A 107 -4.17 -1.89 -6.86
C LEU A 107 -4.30 -3.10 -5.93
N SER A 108 -4.13 -2.92 -4.62
CA SER A 108 -4.27 -4.02 -3.66
C SER A 108 -5.69 -4.61 -3.63
N ILE A 109 -6.71 -3.81 -3.94
CA ILE A 109 -8.09 -4.27 -4.10
C ILE A 109 -8.23 -5.18 -5.34
N GLU A 110 -7.49 -4.89 -6.41
CA GLU A 110 -7.47 -5.67 -7.65
C GLU A 110 -6.52 -6.88 -7.61
N SER A 111 -5.87 -7.13 -6.48
CA SER A 111 -4.81 -8.16 -6.34
C SER A 111 -5.27 -9.54 -6.80
N THR A 112 -6.48 -9.98 -6.45
CA THR A 112 -7.04 -11.28 -6.89
C THR A 112 -7.08 -11.38 -8.41
N ARG A 113 -7.45 -10.31 -9.09
CA ARG A 113 -7.51 -10.26 -10.55
C ARG A 113 -6.11 -10.25 -11.16
N ILE A 114 -5.20 -9.42 -10.62
CA ILE A 114 -3.81 -9.37 -11.05
C ILE A 114 -3.17 -10.76 -10.92
N PHE A 115 -3.36 -11.43 -9.78
CA PHE A 115 -2.81 -12.75 -9.51
C PHE A 115 -3.37 -13.82 -10.45
N SER A 116 -4.65 -13.73 -10.83
CA SER A 116 -5.26 -14.69 -11.78
C SER A 116 -4.59 -14.67 -13.18
N GLU A 117 -3.93 -13.57 -13.54
CA GLU A 117 -3.19 -13.41 -14.80
C GLU A 117 -1.70 -13.78 -14.67
N CYS A 118 -1.26 -14.22 -13.48
CA CYS A 118 0.13 -14.56 -13.17
C CYS A 118 0.32 -16.05 -12.93
N LYS A 119 1.51 -16.57 -13.26
CA LYS A 119 1.89 -17.90 -12.82
C LYS A 119 2.20 -17.90 -11.33
N ARG A 120 1.98 -19.05 -10.68
CA ARG A 120 2.25 -19.22 -9.24
C ARG A 120 3.66 -18.80 -8.83
N GLU A 121 4.66 -19.07 -9.66
CA GLU A 121 6.06 -18.70 -9.39
C GLU A 121 6.27 -17.19 -9.23
N HIS A 122 5.60 -16.37 -10.08
CA HIS A 122 5.67 -14.91 -9.99
C HIS A 122 5.00 -14.38 -8.71
N ILE A 123 3.85 -14.98 -8.34
CA ILE A 123 3.14 -14.60 -7.10
C ILE A 123 3.99 -14.95 -5.87
N LEU A 124 4.64 -16.12 -5.86
CA LEU A 124 5.52 -16.53 -4.77
C LEU A 124 6.75 -15.62 -4.65
N GLN A 125 7.34 -15.18 -5.78
CA GLN A 125 8.44 -14.22 -5.78
C GLN A 125 8.01 -12.87 -5.22
N TYR A 126 6.84 -12.36 -5.66
CA TYR A 126 6.25 -11.15 -5.15
C TYR A 126 6.01 -11.23 -3.64
N ASN A 127 5.31 -12.26 -3.15
CA ASN A 127 5.04 -12.42 -1.72
C ASN A 127 6.33 -12.46 -0.91
N LYS A 128 7.34 -13.22 -1.36
CA LYS A 128 8.64 -13.27 -0.67
C LYS A 128 9.33 -11.90 -0.61
N ALA A 129 9.23 -11.10 -1.66
CA ALA A 129 9.82 -9.76 -1.68
C ALA A 129 9.09 -8.84 -0.68
N VAL A 130 7.75 -8.85 -0.69
CA VAL A 130 6.91 -8.07 0.23
C VAL A 130 7.14 -8.49 1.68
N ASP A 131 7.06 -9.80 1.99
CA ASP A 131 7.30 -10.32 3.34
C ASP A 131 8.66 -9.90 3.88
N SER A 132 9.71 -9.91 3.04
CA SER A 132 11.05 -9.47 3.44
C SER A 132 11.12 -7.97 3.78
N LEU A 133 10.38 -7.13 3.08
CA LEU A 133 10.29 -5.70 3.34
C LEU A 133 9.52 -5.43 4.64
N ASP A 134 8.40 -6.09 4.84
CA ASP A 134 7.56 -5.98 6.04
C ASP A 134 8.32 -6.46 7.28
N ASP A 135 9.03 -7.58 7.18
CA ASP A 135 9.90 -8.10 8.23
C ASP A 135 11.01 -7.09 8.63
N ARG A 136 11.60 -6.42 7.66
CA ARG A 136 12.61 -5.39 7.89
C ARG A 136 12.02 -4.18 8.64
N LEU A 137 10.87 -3.68 8.22
CA LEU A 137 10.18 -2.57 8.90
C LEU A 137 9.83 -2.94 10.35
N GLN A 138 9.23 -4.12 10.56
CA GLN A 138 8.85 -4.61 11.88
C GLN A 138 10.06 -4.74 12.81
N SER A 139 11.19 -5.27 12.30
CA SER A 139 12.42 -5.39 13.07
C SER A 139 12.92 -4.03 13.55
N ILE A 140 12.96 -3.02 12.68
CA ILE A 140 13.39 -1.67 13.03
C ILE A 140 12.46 -1.04 14.09
N ILE A 141 11.14 -1.24 13.97
CA ILE A 141 10.18 -0.74 14.95
C ILE A 141 10.42 -1.37 16.33
N ILE A 142 10.61 -2.70 16.38
CA ILE A 142 10.81 -3.45 17.63
C ILE A 142 12.15 -3.08 18.29
N GLU A 143 13.21 -2.88 17.53
CA GLU A 143 14.48 -2.39 18.02
C GLU A 143 14.37 -1.02 18.70
N LYS A 144 13.52 -0.14 18.17
CA LYS A 144 13.28 1.20 18.74
C LYS A 144 12.32 1.21 19.91
N PHE A 145 11.36 0.28 19.93
CA PHE A 145 10.35 0.20 20.97
C PHE A 145 9.92 -1.25 21.20
N ASN A 146 10.37 -1.83 22.28
CA ASN A 146 10.10 -3.22 22.67
C ASN A 146 8.79 -3.40 23.44
N GLY A 147 7.91 -2.39 23.48
CA GLY A 147 6.60 -2.45 24.14
C GLY A 147 5.59 -3.38 23.47
N PHE A 148 5.85 -3.76 22.20
CA PHE A 148 5.05 -4.73 21.43
C PHE A 148 5.92 -5.87 20.91
N THR A 149 5.35 -7.06 20.82
CA THR A 149 5.96 -8.22 20.15
C THR A 149 5.90 -8.05 18.63
N ARG A 150 6.72 -8.81 17.90
CA ARG A 150 6.68 -8.84 16.42
C ARG A 150 5.28 -9.18 15.90
N THR A 151 4.62 -10.16 16.50
CA THR A 151 3.26 -10.57 16.13
C THR A 151 2.25 -9.44 16.32
N GLU A 152 2.35 -8.67 17.41
CA GLU A 152 1.46 -7.54 17.64
C GLU A 152 1.70 -6.41 16.63
N VAL A 153 2.95 -6.11 16.31
CA VAL A 153 3.29 -5.13 15.27
C VAL A 153 2.78 -5.58 13.90
N PHE A 154 2.92 -6.87 13.57
CA PHE A 154 2.35 -7.46 12.35
C PHE A 154 0.83 -7.25 12.29
N TYR A 155 0.10 -7.58 13.36
CA TYR A 155 -1.36 -7.38 13.40
C TYR A 155 -1.77 -5.92 13.25
N ILE A 156 -0.99 -4.98 13.76
CA ILE A 156 -1.28 -3.55 13.60
C ILE A 156 -1.27 -3.18 12.10
N PHE A 157 -0.26 -3.60 11.35
CA PHE A 157 -0.17 -3.31 9.92
C PHE A 157 -1.20 -4.10 9.10
N GLU A 158 -1.47 -5.35 9.45
CA GLU A 158 -2.51 -6.16 8.82
C GLU A 158 -3.89 -5.52 8.97
N VAL A 159 -4.26 -5.10 10.17
CA VAL A 159 -5.52 -4.39 10.45
C VAL A 159 -5.58 -3.04 9.75
N GLN A 160 -4.47 -2.29 9.73
CA GLN A 160 -4.35 -1.04 8.98
C GLN A 160 -4.68 -1.25 7.50
N GLU A 161 -4.06 -2.25 6.86
CA GLU A 161 -4.28 -2.54 5.44
C GLU A 161 -5.74 -2.96 5.18
N HIS A 162 -6.32 -3.80 6.02
CA HIS A 162 -7.72 -4.21 5.89
C HIS A 162 -8.68 -3.02 5.99
N PHE A 163 -8.47 -2.09 6.92
CA PHE A 163 -9.28 -0.88 7.00
C PHE A 163 -9.09 0.00 5.77
N LEU A 164 -7.86 0.20 5.31
CA LEU A 164 -7.57 1.00 4.12
C LEU A 164 -8.27 0.44 2.89
N ARG A 165 -8.14 -0.85 2.62
CA ARG A 165 -8.77 -1.53 1.47
C ARG A 165 -10.28 -1.52 1.58
N GLY A 166 -10.83 -1.93 2.73
CA GLY A 166 -12.27 -2.03 2.95
C GLY A 166 -12.98 -0.70 2.79
N TYR A 167 -12.52 0.35 3.45
CA TYR A 167 -13.11 1.68 3.33
C TYR A 167 -12.89 2.32 1.96
N TYR A 168 -11.77 2.03 1.29
CA TYR A 168 -11.55 2.53 -0.06
C TYR A 168 -12.48 1.84 -1.06
N GLN A 169 -12.71 0.53 -0.92
CA GLN A 169 -13.65 -0.21 -1.76
C GLN A 169 -15.09 0.27 -1.55
N ASP A 170 -15.50 0.49 -0.31
CA ASP A 170 -16.80 1.08 0.04
C ASP A 170 -16.98 2.46 -0.60
N ARG A 171 -15.94 3.29 -0.58
CA ARG A 171 -15.94 4.59 -1.25
C ARG A 171 -16.17 4.48 -2.75
N ILE A 172 -15.49 3.54 -3.46
CA ILE A 172 -15.66 3.36 -4.91
C ILE A 172 -17.08 2.91 -5.21
N GLN A 173 -17.61 1.94 -4.46
CA GLN A 173 -18.96 1.41 -4.67
C GLN A 173 -20.03 2.50 -4.44
N ASN A 174 -19.84 3.33 -3.41
CA ASN A 174 -20.79 4.39 -3.09
C ASN A 174 -20.63 5.66 -3.95
N ALA A 175 -19.50 5.86 -4.61
CA ALA A 175 -19.29 6.98 -5.54
C ALA A 175 -20.29 6.92 -6.72
N GLY A 176 -20.68 5.71 -7.15
CA GLY A 176 -21.70 5.51 -8.19
C GLY A 176 -23.10 6.01 -7.81
N TYR A 177 -23.43 6.02 -6.52
CA TYR A 177 -24.70 6.55 -6.01
C TYR A 177 -24.69 8.07 -5.79
N ALA A 178 -23.52 8.69 -5.76
CA ALA A 178 -23.35 10.11 -5.44
C ALA A 178 -23.21 11.02 -6.64
N ILE A 179 -23.01 10.47 -7.84
CA ILE A 179 -23.00 11.25 -9.09
C ILE A 179 -24.40 11.77 -9.43
N ALA A 180 -25.44 11.28 -8.72
CA ALA A 180 -26.80 11.75 -8.91
C ALA A 180 -27.13 13.05 -8.17
N ASP A 181 -26.30 13.52 -7.23
CA ASP A 181 -26.58 14.72 -6.42
C ASP A 181 -25.29 15.54 -6.20
N ASP A 182 -25.30 16.75 -6.73
CA ASP A 182 -24.40 17.91 -6.53
C ASP A 182 -22.92 17.68 -6.20
N GLY A 183 -22.04 18.38 -6.96
CA GLY A 183 -20.58 18.30 -6.98
C GLY A 183 -19.80 18.54 -5.67
N ASP A 184 -20.43 18.94 -4.56
CA ASP A 184 -19.79 19.19 -3.27
C ASP A 184 -19.57 17.94 -2.41
N ILE A 185 -20.27 16.86 -2.71
CA ILE A 185 -20.22 15.60 -1.92
C ILE A 185 -18.89 14.85 -2.06
N ALA A 186 -18.14 15.09 -3.12
CA ALA A 186 -16.87 14.38 -3.37
C ALA A 186 -15.77 14.72 -2.34
N TRP A 187 -15.69 15.98 -1.88
CA TRP A 187 -14.69 16.42 -0.88
C TRP A 187 -15.03 15.99 0.55
N GLU A 188 -16.29 16.04 0.94
CA GLU A 188 -16.73 15.52 2.24
C GLU A 188 -16.48 14.02 2.38
N ARG A 189 -16.57 13.25 1.30
CA ARG A 189 -16.33 11.80 1.30
C ARG A 189 -14.85 11.42 1.36
N LEU A 190 -13.94 12.24 0.82
CA LEU A 190 -12.49 12.05 1.00
C LEU A 190 -12.09 12.23 2.45
N SER A 191 -12.53 13.34 3.06
CA SER A 191 -12.29 13.61 4.47
C SER A 191 -12.93 12.55 5.37
N LEU A 192 -14.08 12.00 4.97
CA LEU A 192 -14.76 10.94 5.69
C LEU A 192 -14.01 9.59 5.60
N TYR A 193 -13.37 9.27 4.46
CA TYR A 193 -12.54 8.08 4.31
C TYR A 193 -11.33 8.12 5.25
N GLU A 194 -10.53 9.18 5.18
CA GLU A 194 -9.38 9.39 6.07
C GLU A 194 -9.80 9.34 7.54
N PHE A 195 -10.87 10.03 7.89
CA PHE A 195 -11.43 10.06 9.24
C PHE A 195 -11.86 8.67 9.73
N ARG A 196 -12.54 7.88 8.91
CA ARG A 196 -13.01 6.54 9.28
C ARG A 196 -11.84 5.59 9.53
N VAL A 197 -10.89 5.53 8.60
CA VAL A 197 -9.69 4.68 8.74
C VAL A 197 -8.92 5.03 9.99
N THR A 198 -8.57 6.31 10.17
CA THR A 198 -7.77 6.77 11.32
C THR A 198 -8.51 6.56 12.63
N ARG A 199 -9.83 6.77 12.67
CA ARG A 199 -10.64 6.55 13.86
C ARG A 199 -10.70 5.07 14.25
N MET A 200 -10.91 4.16 13.30
CA MET A 200 -10.98 2.73 13.57
C MET A 200 -9.63 2.17 13.99
N LEU A 201 -8.56 2.58 13.33
CA LEU A 201 -7.21 2.18 13.74
C LEU A 201 -6.86 2.71 15.14
N ARG A 202 -7.29 3.92 15.49
CA ARG A 202 -7.10 4.46 16.83
C ARG A 202 -7.80 3.62 17.88
N PHE A 203 -9.06 3.23 17.66
CA PHE A 203 -9.80 2.37 18.58
C PHE A 203 -9.13 0.99 18.72
N PHE A 204 -8.64 0.43 17.62
CA PHE A 204 -7.91 -0.83 17.65
C PHE A 204 -6.63 -0.72 18.49
N LEU A 205 -5.83 0.32 18.28
CA LEU A 205 -4.61 0.57 19.06
C LEU A 205 -4.91 0.82 20.54
N ASP A 206 -5.96 1.58 20.86
CA ASP A 206 -6.38 1.82 22.24
C ASP A 206 -6.82 0.53 22.93
N GLY A 207 -7.54 -0.34 22.22
CA GLY A 207 -7.91 -1.67 22.73
C GLY A 207 -6.69 -2.55 23.01
N MET A 208 -5.73 -2.61 22.09
CA MET A 208 -4.49 -3.37 22.29
C MET A 208 -3.67 -2.85 23.48
N ILE A 209 -3.59 -1.53 23.64
CA ILE A 209 -2.88 -0.89 24.75
C ILE A 209 -3.55 -1.23 26.08
N TYR A 210 -4.86 -1.07 26.15
CA TYR A 210 -5.65 -1.41 27.35
C TYR A 210 -5.46 -2.87 27.79
N GLU A 211 -5.54 -3.82 26.86
CA GLU A 211 -5.33 -5.23 27.20
C GLU A 211 -3.91 -5.50 27.71
N LYS A 212 -2.90 -4.82 27.17
CA LYS A 212 -1.52 -4.93 27.66
C LYS A 212 -1.35 -4.40 29.08
N GLU A 213 -1.91 -3.21 29.37
CA GLU A 213 -1.84 -2.61 30.69
C GLU A 213 -2.53 -3.48 31.74
N LYS A 214 -3.72 -4.02 31.43
CA LYS A 214 -4.45 -4.92 32.29
C LYS A 214 -3.63 -6.20 32.60
N ASN A 215 -3.08 -6.85 31.58
CA ASN A 215 -2.29 -8.06 31.74
C ASN A 215 -0.97 -7.84 32.52
N THR A 216 -0.53 -6.58 32.66
CA THR A 216 0.64 -6.20 33.46
C THR A 216 0.29 -5.98 34.92
N LEU A 217 -0.95 -5.57 35.22
CA LEU A 217 -1.44 -5.35 36.59
C LEU A 217 -1.89 -6.64 37.28
N ASP A 218 -2.25 -7.66 36.49
CA ASP A 218 -2.72 -8.97 37.00
C ASP A 218 -1.55 -9.95 37.28
N LYS A 219 -0.28 -9.53 37.09
CA LYS A 219 0.95 -10.27 37.42
C LYS A 219 1.67 -9.69 38.61
#